data_6a8ab237ff8a0234da2fe4dfcbaa5376
#
_entry.id   6a8ab237ff8a0234da2fe4dfcbaa5376
#
_cell.length_a   1.000
_cell.length_b   1.000
_cell.length_c   1.000
_cell.angle_alpha   90.00
_cell.angle_beta   90.00
_cell.angle_gamma   90.00
#
_symmetry.space_group_name_H-M   'P 1'
#
loop_
_entity.id
_entity.type
_entity.pdbx_description
1 polymer ?
#
loop_
_entity_poly.entity_id
_entity_poly.type
_entity_poly.pdbx_seq_one_letter_code
_entity_poly.pdbx_strand_id
1 'polypeptide(L)'
;MYKLIGTGDITNILKTTLTNRGVKNIEGYLNPSIEHEIHYSKLNKIDKAVEMFITHKNGNILIVSDRDLDGQTSSAIIHKYILDYTDATVTNIQHPKRENGLTDYMMEEINKLKTKPDLIILPDSSSNDKVQHELLNSQGIDIIVLDHHEIHNEITKSENTVVVNPILSPEYENKQLSGVGVTYKFLQALDDKLGLSGADDNLELVALGNIGDSMDMRSPDTRSIVMRGLENIENKFVKQLIFENTAKGDKVSPHLLSWKVFPKVNALIRVGTVEQLQFVYEGMLGKEGEYENKRARSEKKRWETHEQKAVRLCTNAYGRQRTQREKIKKEVISYVEENNLDKYPIIVATMPSDFDTGGLTGYVAGSLTNHYERPVLLTTYNEKKQAYEGSLRGIDSIMSNTKSFLEASGKMQGFGHENACGVYIHEDDLDELMDYIDKNMTLEPLVEVDFILPYEQVTQDLIEEVASYEEYWGKNVEPPMFAITDVELPMEDFNVGNAISKVKDKGIELATFSLPNSIAQYAQDEKIVKADVVG
;
A
#
# COMPACT_ATOMS: atom_id res chain seq x y z
N MET A 1 7.66 -24.19 -13.72
CA MET A 1 8.87 -23.90 -14.55
C MET A 1 9.45 -22.58 -14.05
N TYR A 2 10.78 -22.44 -14.00
CA TYR A 2 11.43 -21.19 -13.61
C TYR A 2 12.47 -20.74 -14.65
N LYS A 3 12.80 -19.45 -14.66
CA LYS A 3 13.73 -18.82 -15.60
C LYS A 3 14.65 -17.89 -14.83
N LEU A 4 15.97 -18.09 -15.01
CA LEU A 4 16.97 -17.17 -14.46
C LEU A 4 16.89 -15.80 -15.14
N ILE A 5 16.88 -14.76 -14.32
CA ILE A 5 17.04 -13.37 -14.76
C ILE A 5 18.45 -12.87 -14.41
N GLY A 6 19.00 -12.00 -15.25
CA GLY A 6 20.35 -11.45 -15.04
C GLY A 6 21.45 -12.49 -15.09
N THR A 7 22.49 -12.31 -14.27
CA THR A 7 23.72 -13.11 -14.29
C THR A 7 23.69 -14.33 -13.38
N GLY A 8 22.84 -14.34 -12.36
CA GLY A 8 22.84 -15.38 -11.32
C GLY A 8 24.11 -15.40 -10.45
N ASP A 9 24.86 -14.29 -10.39
CA ASP A 9 26.13 -14.20 -9.66
C ASP A 9 25.90 -14.21 -8.14
N ILE A 10 26.12 -15.36 -7.54
CA ILE A 10 25.99 -15.59 -6.09
C ILE A 10 27.13 -14.98 -5.27
N THR A 11 28.24 -14.60 -5.90
CA THR A 11 29.38 -13.99 -5.16
C THR A 11 29.07 -12.58 -4.67
N ASN A 12 28.00 -11.97 -5.18
CA ASN A 12 27.50 -10.68 -4.72
C ASN A 12 25.97 -10.63 -4.88
N ILE A 13 25.27 -11.33 -4.00
CA ILE A 13 23.81 -11.51 -4.02
C ILE A 13 23.09 -10.16 -4.03
N LEU A 14 23.45 -9.27 -3.10
CA LEU A 14 22.79 -7.96 -2.97
C LEU A 14 22.90 -7.14 -4.27
N LYS A 15 24.11 -7.01 -4.81
CA LYS A 15 24.32 -6.23 -6.05
C LYS A 15 23.61 -6.86 -7.25
N THR A 16 23.65 -8.19 -7.38
CA THR A 16 22.96 -8.92 -8.45
C THR A 16 21.46 -8.69 -8.36
N THR A 17 20.86 -8.83 -7.18
CA THR A 17 19.43 -8.58 -6.96
C THR A 17 19.06 -7.13 -7.28
N LEU A 18 19.79 -6.15 -6.76
CA LEU A 18 19.54 -4.72 -7.05
C LEU A 18 19.61 -4.42 -8.55
N THR A 19 20.57 -5.03 -9.25
CA THR A 19 20.70 -4.90 -10.71
C THR A 19 19.47 -5.49 -11.43
N ASN A 20 19.02 -6.68 -11.03
CA ASN A 20 17.85 -7.34 -11.60
C ASN A 20 16.56 -6.54 -11.36
N ARG A 21 16.46 -5.83 -10.24
CA ARG A 21 15.34 -4.90 -9.93
C ARG A 21 15.45 -3.55 -10.66
N GLY A 22 16.52 -3.33 -11.44
CA GLY A 22 16.70 -2.11 -12.24
C GLY A 22 17.17 -0.90 -11.44
N VAL A 23 17.81 -1.09 -10.29
CA VAL A 23 18.46 -0.01 -9.53
C VAL A 23 19.67 0.49 -10.31
N LYS A 24 19.60 1.74 -10.79
CA LYS A 24 20.64 2.32 -11.66
C LYS A 24 21.88 2.78 -10.89
N ASN A 25 21.69 3.38 -9.71
CA ASN A 25 22.77 3.85 -8.82
C ASN A 25 22.79 3.01 -7.56
N ILE A 26 23.50 1.87 -7.60
CA ILE A 26 23.55 0.94 -6.47
C ILE A 26 24.26 1.56 -5.25
N GLU A 27 25.32 2.34 -5.47
CA GLU A 27 26.04 2.98 -4.35
C GLU A 27 25.15 3.99 -3.62
N GLY A 28 24.46 4.87 -4.34
CA GLY A 28 23.49 5.79 -3.76
C GLY A 28 22.27 5.09 -3.14
N TYR A 29 21.88 3.94 -3.69
CA TYR A 29 20.82 3.12 -3.11
C TYR A 29 21.20 2.54 -1.74
N LEU A 30 22.43 2.05 -1.62
CA LEU A 30 22.95 1.46 -0.38
C LEU A 30 23.29 2.52 0.68
N ASN A 31 23.66 3.72 0.26
CA ASN A 31 24.03 4.85 1.13
C ASN A 31 23.13 6.07 0.86
N PRO A 32 21.82 5.97 1.14
CA PRO A 32 20.90 7.08 0.88
C PRO A 32 21.24 8.28 1.77
N SER A 33 21.18 9.47 1.20
CA SER A 33 21.46 10.74 1.89
C SER A 33 20.64 11.87 1.31
N ILE A 34 20.56 13.01 2.01
CA ILE A 34 19.83 14.20 1.55
C ILE A 34 20.31 14.71 0.20
N GLU A 35 21.57 14.43 -0.18
CA GLU A 35 22.13 14.81 -1.48
C GLU A 35 21.45 14.09 -2.66
N HIS A 36 20.77 12.98 -2.39
CA HIS A 36 20.00 12.23 -3.38
C HIS A 36 18.57 12.76 -3.56
N GLU A 37 18.15 13.67 -2.69
CA GLU A 37 16.82 14.26 -2.77
C GLU A 37 16.74 15.34 -3.85
N ILE A 38 15.66 15.31 -4.63
CA ILE A 38 15.38 16.37 -5.59
C ILE A 38 14.94 17.61 -4.83
N HIS A 39 15.57 18.73 -5.09
CA HIS A 39 15.26 19.99 -4.44
C HIS A 39 13.81 20.43 -4.76
N TYR A 40 13.08 20.91 -3.75
CA TYR A 40 11.68 21.32 -3.86
C TYR A 40 11.41 22.34 -4.98
N SER A 41 12.40 23.22 -5.30
CA SER A 41 12.27 24.25 -6.34
C SER A 41 12.01 23.68 -7.75
N LYS A 42 12.16 22.36 -7.93
CA LYS A 42 11.82 21.67 -9.18
C LYS A 42 10.33 21.37 -9.31
N LEU A 43 9.55 21.53 -8.22
CA LEU A 43 8.10 21.44 -8.25
C LEU A 43 7.49 22.76 -8.76
N ASN A 44 6.73 22.68 -9.83
CA ASN A 44 6.07 23.85 -10.39
C ASN A 44 5.12 24.49 -9.37
N LYS A 45 5.14 25.83 -9.32
CA LYS A 45 4.29 26.65 -8.45
C LYS A 45 4.52 26.50 -6.94
N ILE A 46 5.56 25.79 -6.49
CA ILE A 46 5.85 25.64 -5.07
C ILE A 46 6.03 27.01 -4.39
N ASP A 47 6.72 27.94 -5.03
CA ASP A 47 6.94 29.30 -4.52
C ASP A 47 5.61 30.05 -4.33
N LYS A 48 4.67 29.89 -5.27
CA LYS A 48 3.32 30.51 -5.16
C LYS A 48 2.52 29.90 -4.01
N ALA A 49 2.62 28.60 -3.80
CA ALA A 49 1.99 27.93 -2.66
C ALA A 49 2.56 28.45 -1.32
N VAL A 50 3.88 28.63 -1.25
CA VAL A 50 4.56 29.23 -0.09
C VAL A 50 4.08 30.65 0.16
N GLU A 51 4.02 31.49 -0.86
CA GLU A 51 3.53 32.88 -0.73
C GLU A 51 2.07 32.94 -0.26
N MET A 52 1.21 32.09 -0.83
CA MET A 52 -0.20 31.98 -0.42
C MET A 52 -0.30 31.54 1.05
N PHE A 53 0.44 30.52 1.48
CA PHE A 53 0.47 30.07 2.87
C PHE A 53 0.90 31.19 3.84
N ILE A 54 1.97 31.92 3.50
CA ILE A 54 2.48 33.02 4.33
C ILE A 54 1.44 34.12 4.52
N THR A 55 0.61 34.37 3.50
CA THR A 55 -0.49 35.35 3.59
C THR A 55 -1.51 34.95 4.66
N HIS A 56 -1.73 33.64 4.84
CA HIS A 56 -2.75 33.08 5.74
C HIS A 56 -2.19 32.46 7.04
N LYS A 57 -0.87 32.55 7.30
CA LYS A 57 -0.23 31.91 8.46
C LYS A 57 -0.73 32.35 9.85
N ASN A 58 -1.57 33.37 9.91
CA ASN A 58 -2.23 33.86 11.14
C ASN A 58 -3.78 33.79 11.02
N GLY A 59 -4.30 33.17 9.96
CA GLY A 59 -5.72 33.05 9.65
C GLY A 59 -6.34 31.72 10.09
N ASN A 60 -7.49 31.41 9.51
CA ASN A 60 -8.19 30.14 9.72
C ASN A 60 -7.86 29.20 8.59
N ILE A 61 -7.11 28.14 8.87
CA ILE A 61 -6.68 27.13 7.90
C ILE A 61 -7.51 25.85 8.09
N LEU A 62 -8.09 25.36 7.00
CA LEU A 62 -8.76 24.07 6.96
C LEU A 62 -7.88 23.08 6.22
N ILE A 63 -7.65 21.92 6.82
CA ILE A 63 -7.05 20.76 6.16
C ILE A 63 -8.16 19.75 5.85
N VAL A 64 -8.27 19.33 4.60
CA VAL A 64 -9.16 18.25 4.17
C VAL A 64 -8.30 17.03 3.91
N SER A 65 -8.40 16.04 4.80
CA SER A 65 -7.57 14.84 4.74
C SER A 65 -8.19 13.78 3.85
N ASP A 66 -7.41 13.22 2.96
CA ASP A 66 -7.74 11.92 2.39
C ASP A 66 -7.70 10.83 3.45
N ARG A 67 -8.42 9.73 3.19
CA ARG A 67 -8.64 8.72 4.22
C ARG A 67 -7.53 7.70 4.35
N ASP A 68 -6.70 7.50 3.34
CA ASP A 68 -5.64 6.49 3.39
C ASP A 68 -4.41 6.91 4.22
N LEU A 69 -3.38 6.07 4.25
CA LEU A 69 -2.22 6.34 5.11
C LEU A 69 -1.40 7.53 4.61
N ASP A 70 -1.29 7.71 3.30
CA ASP A 70 -0.59 8.85 2.71
C ASP A 70 -1.31 10.15 3.04
N GLY A 71 -2.63 10.23 2.81
CA GLY A 71 -3.43 11.38 3.16
C GLY A 71 -3.45 11.71 4.64
N GLN A 72 -3.48 10.69 5.52
CA GLN A 72 -3.42 10.90 6.97
C GLN A 72 -2.06 11.44 7.41
N THR A 73 -0.95 10.89 6.89
CA THR A 73 0.40 11.37 7.23
C THR A 73 0.69 12.73 6.62
N SER A 74 0.27 12.98 5.38
CA SER A 74 0.36 14.29 4.72
C SER A 74 -0.31 15.38 5.55
N SER A 75 -1.55 15.10 5.95
CA SER A 75 -2.33 16.03 6.79
C SER A 75 -1.71 16.22 8.17
N ALA A 76 -1.15 15.17 8.78
CA ALA A 76 -0.56 15.25 10.11
C ALA A 76 0.70 16.10 10.13
N ILE A 77 1.62 15.95 9.16
CA ILE A 77 2.86 16.73 9.13
C ILE A 77 2.60 18.22 8.93
N ILE A 78 1.69 18.59 8.01
CA ILE A 78 1.36 20.01 7.80
C ILE A 78 0.55 20.58 8.96
N HIS A 79 -0.34 19.80 9.58
CA HIS A 79 -1.07 20.22 10.77
C HIS A 79 -0.12 20.55 11.93
N LYS A 80 0.85 19.64 12.20
CA LYS A 80 1.87 19.89 13.23
C LYS A 80 2.72 21.11 12.90
N TYR A 81 3.18 21.23 11.66
CA TYR A 81 3.95 22.40 11.24
C TYR A 81 3.20 23.72 11.47
N ILE A 82 1.90 23.75 11.15
CA ILE A 82 1.07 24.93 11.40
C ILE A 82 1.00 25.24 12.91
N LEU A 83 0.76 24.22 13.74
CA LEU A 83 0.66 24.38 15.19
C LEU A 83 1.98 24.86 15.83
N ASP A 84 3.12 24.34 15.35
CA ASP A 84 4.42 24.56 15.97
C ASP A 84 5.08 25.86 15.47
N TYR A 85 4.78 26.32 14.26
CA TYR A 85 5.52 27.40 13.59
C TYR A 85 4.66 28.60 13.14
N THR A 86 3.35 28.61 13.42
CA THR A 86 2.47 29.70 13.03
C THR A 86 1.45 30.05 14.14
N ASP A 87 0.77 31.19 13.99
CA ASP A 87 -0.32 31.60 14.87
C ASP A 87 -1.71 31.28 14.25
N ALA A 88 -1.77 30.47 13.19
CA ALA A 88 -3.03 30.14 12.54
C ALA A 88 -3.89 29.21 13.40
N THR A 89 -5.21 29.41 13.29
CA THR A 89 -6.17 28.42 13.79
C THR A 89 -6.34 27.33 12.73
N VAL A 90 -6.03 26.08 13.07
CA VAL A 90 -6.15 24.97 12.15
C VAL A 90 -7.29 24.03 12.51
N THR A 91 -8.09 23.67 11.52
CA THR A 91 -9.17 22.67 11.61
C THR A 91 -8.88 21.56 10.63
N ASN A 92 -9.17 20.31 11.00
CA ASN A 92 -9.05 19.15 10.12
C ASN A 92 -10.41 18.48 9.95
N ILE A 93 -10.78 18.15 8.73
CA ILE A 93 -11.93 17.30 8.41
C ILE A 93 -11.49 16.10 7.60
N GLN A 94 -12.14 14.96 7.80
CA GLN A 94 -11.78 13.69 7.20
C GLN A 94 -12.95 13.05 6.46
N HIS A 95 -12.66 12.33 5.37
CA HIS A 95 -13.69 11.59 4.66
C HIS A 95 -14.30 10.48 5.52
N PRO A 96 -15.65 10.35 5.51
CA PRO A 96 -16.35 9.29 6.26
C PRO A 96 -16.18 7.92 5.62
N LYS A 97 -15.90 7.89 4.32
CA LYS A 97 -15.66 6.68 3.51
C LYS A 97 -14.32 6.81 2.79
N ARG A 98 -13.92 5.74 2.10
CA ARG A 98 -12.74 5.75 1.24
C ARG A 98 -13.06 6.48 -0.07
N GLU A 99 -13.11 7.77 0.01
CA GLU A 99 -13.23 8.72 -1.08
C GLU A 99 -12.14 9.77 -0.88
N ASN A 100 -11.70 10.45 -1.92
CA ASN A 100 -10.70 11.51 -1.84
C ASN A 100 -11.20 12.82 -2.47
N GLY A 101 -10.50 13.90 -2.19
CA GLY A 101 -10.76 15.22 -2.77
C GLY A 101 -12.01 15.91 -2.24
N LEU A 102 -12.49 16.87 -2.99
CA LEU A 102 -13.63 17.72 -2.65
C LEU A 102 -14.95 17.12 -3.14
N THR A 103 -15.36 15.98 -2.57
CA THR A 103 -16.66 15.38 -2.84
C THR A 103 -17.81 16.25 -2.39
N ASP A 104 -19.04 15.97 -2.87
CA ASP A 104 -20.25 16.70 -2.43
C ASP A 104 -20.40 16.70 -0.91
N TYR A 105 -20.09 15.55 -0.27
CA TYR A 105 -20.11 15.45 1.19
C TYR A 105 -19.11 16.42 1.84
N MET A 106 -17.88 16.49 1.35
CA MET A 106 -16.87 17.41 1.90
C MET A 106 -17.24 18.87 1.67
N MET A 107 -17.82 19.20 0.52
CA MET A 107 -18.35 20.54 0.25
C MET A 107 -19.47 20.93 1.23
N GLU A 108 -20.35 19.98 1.58
CA GLU A 108 -21.38 20.21 2.60
C GLU A 108 -20.76 20.43 4.00
N GLU A 109 -19.75 19.61 4.39
CA GLU A 109 -19.08 19.75 5.68
C GLU A 109 -18.33 21.09 5.79
N ILE A 110 -17.65 21.53 4.72
CA ILE A 110 -17.02 22.87 4.66
C ILE A 110 -18.06 23.97 4.88
N ASN A 111 -19.21 23.88 4.23
CA ASN A 111 -20.30 24.87 4.38
C ASN A 111 -20.94 24.89 5.78
N LYS A 112 -20.84 23.78 6.56
CA LYS A 112 -21.36 23.70 7.94
C LYS A 112 -20.39 24.27 8.98
N LEU A 113 -19.15 24.60 8.61
CA LEU A 113 -18.17 25.14 9.55
C LEU A 113 -18.65 26.48 10.13
N LYS A 114 -18.54 26.62 11.44
CA LYS A 114 -18.95 27.86 12.17
C LYS A 114 -18.09 29.06 11.77
N THR A 115 -16.80 28.80 11.54
CA THR A 115 -15.83 29.78 11.08
C THR A 115 -15.40 29.40 9.68
N LYS A 116 -15.59 30.32 8.74
CA LYS A 116 -15.17 30.12 7.36
C LYS A 116 -13.64 30.09 7.30
N PRO A 117 -13.00 29.11 6.60
CA PRO A 117 -11.57 29.14 6.40
C PRO A 117 -11.16 30.27 5.45
N ASP A 118 -10.00 30.84 5.71
CA ASP A 118 -9.33 31.79 4.81
C ASP A 118 -8.52 31.01 3.74
N LEU A 119 -7.98 29.85 4.14
CA LEU A 119 -7.19 28.94 3.32
C LEU A 119 -7.66 27.50 3.53
N ILE A 120 -7.81 26.76 2.44
CA ILE A 120 -7.96 25.29 2.46
C ILE A 120 -6.68 24.66 1.92
N ILE A 121 -6.14 23.69 2.65
CA ILE A 121 -5.03 22.85 2.19
C ILE A 121 -5.55 21.44 1.93
N LEU A 122 -5.25 20.93 0.76
CA LEU A 122 -5.69 19.63 0.25
C LEU A 122 -4.44 18.76 0.01
N PRO A 123 -3.90 18.12 1.06
CA PRO A 123 -2.78 17.21 0.89
C PRO A 123 -3.26 15.87 0.35
N ASP A 124 -2.50 15.30 -0.60
CA ASP A 124 -2.72 14.00 -1.20
C ASP A 124 -4.05 13.84 -1.96
N SER A 125 -4.61 14.92 -2.48
CA SER A 125 -5.88 14.86 -3.21
C SER A 125 -6.18 16.13 -3.98
N SER A 126 -7.24 16.10 -4.78
CA SER A 126 -7.91 17.26 -5.38
C SER A 126 -7.24 17.92 -6.60
N SER A 127 -6.22 17.33 -7.21
CA SER A 127 -5.68 17.87 -8.47
C SER A 127 -6.74 18.00 -9.59
N ASN A 128 -7.81 17.20 -9.52
CA ASN A 128 -8.83 17.11 -10.57
C ASN A 128 -10.15 17.83 -10.22
N ASP A 129 -10.25 18.54 -9.09
CA ASP A 129 -11.50 19.09 -8.55
C ASP A 129 -11.74 20.56 -8.94
N LYS A 130 -11.50 20.90 -10.23
CA LYS A 130 -11.60 22.27 -10.75
C LYS A 130 -12.91 22.97 -10.38
N VAL A 131 -14.04 22.28 -10.51
CA VAL A 131 -15.37 22.88 -10.26
C VAL A 131 -15.53 23.29 -8.80
N GLN A 132 -15.10 22.44 -7.89
CA GLN A 132 -15.14 22.68 -6.46
C GLN A 132 -14.18 23.81 -6.05
N HIS A 133 -12.98 23.84 -6.65
CA HIS A 133 -12.03 24.94 -6.45
C HIS A 133 -12.63 26.28 -6.86
N GLU A 134 -13.22 26.38 -8.05
CA GLU A 134 -13.85 27.61 -8.54
C GLU A 134 -15.02 28.05 -7.64
N LEU A 135 -15.80 27.09 -7.13
CA LEU A 135 -16.89 27.37 -6.19
C LEU A 135 -16.36 27.94 -4.87
N LEU A 136 -15.34 27.35 -4.27
CA LEU A 136 -14.73 27.83 -3.03
C LEU A 136 -14.03 29.18 -3.23
N ASN A 137 -13.32 29.37 -4.36
CA ASN A 137 -12.71 30.65 -4.69
C ASN A 137 -13.77 31.77 -4.84
N SER A 138 -14.96 31.46 -5.40
CA SER A 138 -16.06 32.43 -5.51
C SER A 138 -16.57 32.91 -4.14
N GLN A 139 -16.32 32.10 -3.11
CA GLN A 139 -16.62 32.44 -1.72
C GLN A 139 -15.46 33.20 -1.05
N GLY A 140 -14.35 33.48 -1.75
CA GLY A 140 -13.17 34.16 -1.23
C GLY A 140 -12.31 33.27 -0.35
N ILE A 141 -12.22 31.99 -0.65
CA ILE A 141 -11.36 31.02 0.03
C ILE A 141 -10.19 30.68 -0.91
N ASP A 142 -8.96 30.82 -0.43
CA ASP A 142 -7.77 30.42 -1.15
C ASP A 142 -7.51 28.91 -0.97
N ILE A 143 -6.85 28.28 -1.95
CA ILE A 143 -6.66 26.81 -1.95
C ILE A 143 -5.23 26.45 -2.33
N ILE A 144 -4.61 25.59 -1.52
CA ILE A 144 -3.34 24.92 -1.82
C ILE A 144 -3.61 23.42 -1.95
N VAL A 145 -3.29 22.86 -3.11
CA VAL A 145 -3.33 21.43 -3.42
C VAL A 145 -1.90 20.90 -3.45
N LEU A 146 -1.60 19.90 -2.61
CA LEU A 146 -0.30 19.23 -2.51
C LEU A 146 -0.50 17.76 -2.85
N ASP A 147 -0.49 17.41 -4.13
CA ASP A 147 -1.01 16.13 -4.61
C ASP A 147 -0.05 15.47 -5.61
N HIS A 148 -0.23 14.19 -5.86
CA HIS A 148 0.59 13.38 -6.75
C HIS A 148 -0.24 12.53 -7.74
N HIS A 149 -1.55 12.51 -7.58
CA HIS A 149 -2.45 11.75 -8.44
C HIS A 149 -2.40 12.17 -9.90
N GLU A 150 -2.73 11.23 -10.80
CA GLU A 150 -2.80 11.48 -12.23
C GLU A 150 -3.81 12.58 -12.57
N ILE A 151 -3.48 13.34 -13.59
CA ILE A 151 -4.31 14.45 -14.06
C ILE A 151 -5.22 13.94 -15.18
N HIS A 152 -6.50 13.86 -14.89
CA HIS A 152 -7.52 13.42 -15.83
C HIS A 152 -8.41 14.55 -16.36
N ASN A 153 -8.45 15.67 -15.63
CA ASN A 153 -9.31 16.80 -15.92
C ASN A 153 -8.49 18.09 -16.16
N GLU A 154 -9.15 19.11 -16.69
CA GLU A 154 -8.57 20.44 -16.77
C GLU A 154 -8.32 21.01 -15.36
N ILE A 155 -7.09 21.45 -15.11
CA ILE A 155 -6.70 22.04 -13.82
C ILE A 155 -7.27 23.44 -13.68
N THR A 156 -7.58 23.82 -12.45
CA THR A 156 -8.00 25.19 -12.09
C THR A 156 -6.93 26.21 -12.49
N LYS A 157 -7.36 27.29 -13.16
CA LYS A 157 -6.50 28.42 -13.57
C LYS A 157 -6.69 29.66 -12.68
N SER A 158 -7.44 29.54 -11.60
CA SER A 158 -7.68 30.63 -10.64
C SER A 158 -6.37 31.06 -9.97
N GLU A 159 -6.18 32.35 -9.76
CA GLU A 159 -5.06 32.88 -8.96
C GLU A 159 -5.19 32.50 -7.47
N ASN A 160 -6.39 32.17 -7.03
CA ASN A 160 -6.72 31.77 -5.66
C ASN A 160 -6.58 30.26 -5.41
N THR A 161 -6.09 29.50 -6.42
CA THR A 161 -5.82 28.07 -6.28
C THR A 161 -4.44 27.74 -6.83
N VAL A 162 -3.61 27.14 -5.98
CA VAL A 162 -2.28 26.66 -6.37
C VAL A 162 -2.25 25.14 -6.29
N VAL A 163 -2.01 24.48 -7.42
CA VAL A 163 -1.83 23.03 -7.49
C VAL A 163 -0.34 22.72 -7.66
N VAL A 164 0.24 22.04 -6.68
CA VAL A 164 1.60 21.51 -6.70
C VAL A 164 1.50 19.99 -6.89
N ASN A 165 2.02 19.50 -8.01
CA ASN A 165 1.97 18.09 -8.36
C ASN A 165 3.21 17.72 -9.20
N PRO A 166 3.93 16.63 -8.89
CA PRO A 166 5.12 16.19 -9.65
C PRO A 166 4.84 15.94 -11.13
N ILE A 167 3.65 15.46 -11.48
CA ILE A 167 3.23 15.22 -12.87
C ILE A 167 3.20 16.52 -13.67
N LEU A 168 2.80 17.62 -13.04
CA LEU A 168 2.74 18.96 -13.62
C LEU A 168 4.09 19.68 -13.60
N SER A 169 5.12 19.07 -13.07
CA SER A 169 6.44 19.67 -12.82
C SER A 169 7.51 18.98 -13.68
N PRO A 170 7.76 19.41 -14.94
CA PRO A 170 8.66 18.72 -15.86
C PRO A 170 10.08 18.54 -15.32
N GLU A 171 10.58 19.50 -14.53
CA GLU A 171 11.91 19.46 -13.93
C GLU A 171 12.02 18.56 -12.69
N TYR A 172 10.91 18.14 -12.11
CA TYR A 172 10.90 17.20 -10.99
C TYR A 172 10.88 15.77 -11.56
N GLU A 173 12.03 15.10 -11.55
CA GLU A 173 12.20 13.81 -12.24
C GLU A 173 11.39 12.68 -11.62
N ASN A 174 11.24 12.67 -10.29
CA ASN A 174 10.46 11.65 -9.56
C ASN A 174 8.95 11.91 -9.68
N LYS A 175 8.32 11.31 -10.67
CA LYS A 175 6.86 11.43 -10.89
C LYS A 175 6.02 10.57 -9.95
N GLN A 176 6.67 9.70 -9.18
CA GLN A 176 6.04 8.79 -8.22
C GLN A 176 6.37 9.18 -6.77
N LEU A 177 6.52 10.47 -6.49
CA LEU A 177 6.57 10.95 -5.11
C LEU A 177 5.15 10.95 -4.55
N SER A 178 4.95 10.46 -3.34
CA SER A 178 3.63 10.40 -2.68
C SER A 178 3.11 11.79 -2.25
N GLY A 179 1.85 11.90 -1.88
CA GLY A 179 1.26 13.14 -1.37
C GLY A 179 1.97 13.68 -0.13
N VAL A 180 2.39 12.80 0.80
CA VAL A 180 3.21 13.23 1.95
C VAL A 180 4.59 13.69 1.53
N GLY A 181 5.16 13.09 0.48
CA GLY A 181 6.41 13.55 -0.10
C GLY A 181 6.30 14.95 -0.70
N VAL A 182 5.23 15.24 -1.44
CA VAL A 182 4.94 16.59 -1.96
C VAL A 182 4.72 17.58 -0.81
N THR A 183 3.98 17.18 0.21
CA THR A 183 3.76 18.02 1.41
C THR A 183 5.09 18.30 2.14
N TYR A 184 5.95 17.30 2.28
CA TYR A 184 7.28 17.48 2.86
C TYR A 184 8.14 18.48 2.06
N LYS A 185 8.17 18.37 0.73
CA LYS A 185 8.87 19.33 -0.13
C LYS A 185 8.31 20.76 0.00
N PHE A 186 7.00 20.90 0.23
CA PHE A 186 6.39 22.19 0.54
C PHE A 186 6.84 22.72 1.90
N LEU A 187 6.96 21.87 2.94
CA LEU A 187 7.50 22.28 4.24
C LEU A 187 8.96 22.70 4.15
N GLN A 188 9.80 22.00 3.37
CA GLN A 188 11.18 22.42 3.10
C GLN A 188 11.24 23.82 2.45
N ALA A 189 10.34 24.11 1.51
CA ALA A 189 10.25 25.43 0.89
C ALA A 189 9.79 26.53 1.87
N LEU A 190 8.91 26.19 2.81
CA LEU A 190 8.50 27.09 3.90
C LEU A 190 9.65 27.36 4.87
N ASP A 191 10.41 26.33 5.24
CA ASP A 191 11.58 26.48 6.11
C ASP A 191 12.59 27.46 5.51
N ASP A 192 12.94 27.28 4.24
CA ASP A 192 13.88 28.16 3.55
C ASP A 192 13.36 29.61 3.51
N LYS A 193 12.06 29.78 3.24
CA LYS A 193 11.45 31.12 3.15
C LYS A 193 11.32 31.83 4.49
N LEU A 194 11.08 31.07 5.57
CA LEU A 194 10.82 31.60 6.91
C LEU A 194 12.06 31.57 7.80
N GLY A 195 13.15 30.93 7.35
CA GLY A 195 14.37 30.71 8.14
C GLY A 195 14.15 29.72 9.30
N LEU A 196 13.34 28.68 9.05
CA LEU A 196 13.00 27.62 10.00
C LEU A 196 13.71 26.30 9.64
N SER A 197 13.48 25.26 10.45
CA SER A 197 14.01 23.92 10.25
C SER A 197 13.03 22.84 10.72
N GLY A 198 11.73 23.08 10.57
CA GLY A 198 10.65 22.22 11.05
C GLY A 198 10.22 21.12 10.11
N ALA A 199 10.66 21.14 8.84
CA ALA A 199 10.22 20.16 7.84
C ALA A 199 10.61 18.73 8.23
N ASP A 200 11.77 18.53 8.86
CA ASP A 200 12.29 17.22 9.27
C ASP A 200 11.72 16.73 10.63
N ASP A 201 10.99 17.53 11.38
CA ASP A 201 10.51 17.18 12.74
C ASP A 201 9.61 15.93 12.79
N ASN A 202 9.00 15.57 11.67
CA ASN A 202 8.11 14.39 11.58
C ASN A 202 8.45 13.55 10.35
N LEU A 203 9.73 13.40 10.04
CA LEU A 203 10.21 12.71 8.84
C LEU A 203 9.82 11.22 8.83
N GLU A 204 9.63 10.60 10.00
CA GLU A 204 9.11 9.25 10.12
C GLU A 204 7.68 9.12 9.56
N LEU A 205 6.81 10.15 9.72
CA LEU A 205 5.48 10.14 9.10
C LEU A 205 5.57 10.26 7.57
N VAL A 206 6.54 11.04 7.08
CA VAL A 206 6.82 11.13 5.63
C VAL A 206 7.26 9.77 5.08
N ALA A 207 8.14 9.07 5.82
CA ALA A 207 8.54 7.71 5.45
C ALA A 207 7.33 6.76 5.43
N LEU A 208 6.47 6.82 6.45
CA LEU A 208 5.29 5.94 6.53
C LEU A 208 4.31 6.14 5.37
N GLY A 209 4.01 7.38 4.98
CA GLY A 209 3.12 7.65 3.85
C GLY A 209 3.70 7.14 2.54
N ASN A 210 4.98 7.45 2.23
CA ASN A 210 5.65 6.95 1.02
C ASN A 210 5.64 5.41 0.93
N ILE A 211 5.91 4.71 2.03
CA ILE A 211 5.86 3.24 2.04
C ILE A 211 4.40 2.75 1.94
N GLY A 212 3.48 3.43 2.62
CA GLY A 212 2.05 3.08 2.68
C GLY A 212 1.37 3.17 1.33
N ASP A 213 1.74 4.17 0.52
CA ASP A 213 1.27 4.35 -0.85
C ASP A 213 2.12 3.57 -1.89
N SER A 214 3.04 2.75 -1.42
CA SER A 214 3.84 1.85 -2.27
C SER A 214 4.70 2.56 -3.30
N MET A 215 5.32 3.68 -2.94
CA MET A 215 6.19 4.45 -3.82
C MET A 215 7.45 3.67 -4.22
N ASP A 216 7.92 3.95 -5.43
CA ASP A 216 9.05 3.24 -6.03
C ASP A 216 10.36 3.53 -5.26
N MET A 217 10.87 2.51 -4.56
CA MET A 217 12.11 2.61 -3.78
C MET A 217 13.38 2.67 -4.64
N ARG A 218 13.29 2.43 -5.97
CA ARG A 218 14.43 2.62 -6.89
C ARG A 218 14.74 4.10 -7.11
N SER A 219 13.78 5.00 -6.86
CA SER A 219 14.00 6.45 -6.90
C SER A 219 14.92 6.87 -5.76
N PRO A 220 16.09 7.47 -6.03
CA PRO A 220 16.99 7.95 -4.99
C PRO A 220 16.34 9.00 -4.06
N ASP A 221 15.46 9.83 -4.60
CA ASP A 221 14.67 10.84 -3.87
C ASP A 221 13.75 10.18 -2.84
N THR A 222 12.88 9.25 -3.28
CA THR A 222 11.98 8.51 -2.39
C THR A 222 12.77 7.71 -1.35
N ARG A 223 13.82 6.99 -1.80
CA ARG A 223 14.63 6.16 -0.90
C ARG A 223 15.32 6.97 0.19
N SER A 224 15.91 8.11 -0.17
CA SER A 224 16.55 8.99 0.81
C SER A 224 15.56 9.47 1.88
N ILE A 225 14.43 10.01 1.46
CA ILE A 225 13.37 10.48 2.38
C ILE A 225 12.93 9.35 3.32
N VAL A 226 12.64 8.18 2.76
CA VAL A 226 12.17 7.02 3.54
C VAL A 226 13.22 6.55 4.54
N MET A 227 14.45 6.33 4.09
CA MET A 227 15.48 5.78 4.98
C MET A 227 15.86 6.75 6.09
N ARG A 228 15.99 8.05 5.78
CA ARG A 228 16.22 9.11 6.80
C ARG A 228 15.09 9.14 7.84
N GLY A 229 13.83 9.03 7.39
CA GLY A 229 12.68 9.01 8.30
C GLY A 229 12.60 7.77 9.18
N LEU A 230 13.21 6.65 8.77
CA LEU A 230 13.27 5.43 9.58
C LEU A 230 14.48 5.38 10.52
N GLU A 231 15.51 6.22 10.34
CA GLU A 231 16.68 6.26 11.22
C GLU A 231 16.33 6.71 12.64
N ASN A 232 15.44 7.69 12.76
CA ASN A 232 15.03 8.23 14.07
C ASN A 232 13.50 8.37 14.15
N ILE A 233 12.85 7.36 14.71
CA ILE A 233 11.41 7.40 14.93
C ILE A 233 11.14 7.98 16.31
N GLU A 234 10.53 9.15 16.40
CA GLU A 234 10.20 9.81 17.67
C GLU A 234 8.72 9.79 18.03
N ASN A 235 7.84 9.76 17.04
CA ASN A 235 6.41 9.75 17.25
C ASN A 235 5.97 8.53 18.09
N LYS A 236 5.33 8.79 19.24
CA LYS A 236 4.93 7.76 20.21
C LYS A 236 3.98 6.72 19.63
N PHE A 237 3.04 7.16 18.76
CA PHE A 237 2.13 6.24 18.09
C PHE A 237 2.87 5.31 17.13
N VAL A 238 3.80 5.84 16.33
CA VAL A 238 4.62 5.05 15.39
C VAL A 238 5.50 4.06 16.15
N LYS A 239 6.19 4.50 17.22
CA LYS A 239 6.97 3.61 18.10
C LYS A 239 6.14 2.46 18.65
N GLN A 240 4.97 2.77 19.21
CA GLN A 240 4.06 1.77 19.78
C GLN A 240 3.52 0.82 18.72
N LEU A 241 3.19 1.34 17.53
CA LEU A 241 2.69 0.55 16.41
C LEU A 241 3.74 -0.47 15.94
N ILE A 242 4.99 -0.06 15.80
CA ILE A 242 6.10 -0.95 15.44
C ILE A 242 6.34 -1.97 16.57
N PHE A 243 6.46 -1.51 17.81
CA PHE A 243 6.74 -2.36 18.97
C PHE A 243 5.74 -3.52 19.12
N GLU A 244 4.44 -3.26 18.93
CA GLU A 244 3.41 -4.30 19.09
C GLU A 244 3.31 -5.25 17.88
N ASN A 245 3.91 -4.91 16.75
CA ASN A 245 3.73 -5.65 15.50
C ASN A 245 5.01 -6.27 14.94
N THR A 246 6.14 -6.10 15.62
CA THR A 246 7.44 -6.67 15.24
C THR A 246 8.02 -7.51 16.37
N ALA A 247 8.93 -8.43 16.06
CA ALA A 247 9.63 -9.21 17.05
C ALA A 247 10.82 -8.41 17.64
N LYS A 248 11.25 -8.77 18.84
CA LYS A 248 12.44 -8.18 19.45
C LYS A 248 13.67 -8.51 18.60
N GLY A 249 14.31 -7.48 18.07
CA GLY A 249 15.49 -7.62 17.21
C GLY A 249 15.19 -7.50 15.71
N ASP A 250 13.92 -7.44 15.30
CA ASP A 250 13.58 -7.10 13.91
C ASP A 250 14.17 -5.72 13.56
N LYS A 251 14.85 -5.62 12.43
CA LYS A 251 15.27 -4.32 11.88
C LYS A 251 14.05 -3.64 11.25
N VAL A 252 13.84 -2.38 11.57
CA VAL A 252 12.78 -1.58 10.91
C VAL A 252 13.19 -1.32 9.47
N SER A 253 12.40 -1.81 8.53
CA SER A 253 12.62 -1.67 7.09
C SER A 253 11.33 -1.33 6.36
N PRO A 254 11.39 -0.76 5.15
CA PRO A 254 10.20 -0.54 4.34
C PRO A 254 9.41 -1.83 4.10
N HIS A 255 10.10 -2.94 3.83
CA HIS A 255 9.50 -4.26 3.63
C HIS A 255 8.79 -4.76 4.90
N LEU A 256 9.47 -4.73 6.05
CA LEU A 256 8.88 -5.15 7.33
C LEU A 256 7.62 -4.33 7.67
N LEU A 257 7.66 -2.99 7.49
CA LEU A 257 6.52 -2.12 7.76
C LEU A 257 5.34 -2.46 6.85
N SER A 258 5.57 -2.68 5.56
CA SER A 258 4.53 -3.01 4.58
C SER A 258 3.81 -4.32 4.93
N TRP A 259 4.52 -5.32 5.43
CA TRP A 259 3.96 -6.65 5.69
C TRP A 259 3.44 -6.85 7.11
N LYS A 260 4.12 -6.31 8.12
CA LYS A 260 3.77 -6.56 9.53
C LYS A 260 2.96 -5.43 10.18
N VAL A 261 3.18 -4.18 9.79
CA VAL A 261 2.66 -3.00 10.48
C VAL A 261 1.47 -2.39 9.75
N PHE A 262 1.62 -2.01 8.50
CA PHE A 262 0.59 -1.29 7.75
C PHE A 262 -0.72 -2.03 7.53
N PRO A 263 -0.77 -3.37 7.44
CA PRO A 263 -2.05 -4.07 7.35
C PRO A 263 -3.02 -3.74 8.49
N LYS A 264 -2.53 -3.36 9.70
CA LYS A 264 -3.37 -2.98 10.84
C LYS A 264 -3.94 -1.57 10.67
N VAL A 265 -3.11 -0.62 10.24
CA VAL A 265 -3.55 0.77 9.97
C VAL A 265 -4.51 0.77 8.79
N ASN A 266 -4.17 0.10 7.70
CA ASN A 266 -5.01 -0.02 6.50
C ASN A 266 -6.36 -0.70 6.80
N ALA A 267 -6.40 -1.64 7.74
CA ALA A 267 -7.67 -2.23 8.18
C ALA A 267 -8.56 -1.19 8.89
N LEU A 268 -7.99 -0.34 9.76
CA LEU A 268 -8.75 0.72 10.40
C LEU A 268 -9.26 1.74 9.37
N ILE A 269 -8.42 2.15 8.44
CA ILE A 269 -8.78 3.06 7.34
C ILE A 269 -10.00 2.51 6.56
N ARG A 270 -10.05 1.21 6.30
CA ARG A 270 -11.13 0.58 5.51
C ARG A 270 -12.42 0.34 6.28
N VAL A 271 -12.32 -0.15 7.54
CA VAL A 271 -13.48 -0.63 8.31
C VAL A 271 -13.68 0.11 9.64
N GLY A 272 -12.89 1.12 9.94
CA GLY A 272 -13.01 1.96 11.13
C GLY A 272 -14.08 3.04 10.98
N THR A 273 -14.59 3.55 12.10
CA THR A 273 -15.43 4.74 12.12
C THR A 273 -14.59 6.01 12.01
N VAL A 274 -15.23 7.14 11.67
CA VAL A 274 -14.55 8.45 11.60
C VAL A 274 -13.90 8.80 12.94
N GLU A 275 -14.57 8.52 14.06
CA GLU A 275 -14.05 8.81 15.40
C GLU A 275 -12.81 7.95 15.72
N GLN A 276 -12.76 6.70 15.23
CA GLN A 276 -11.59 5.84 15.40
C GLN A 276 -10.42 6.32 14.55
N LEU A 277 -10.70 6.76 13.34
CA LEU A 277 -9.70 7.32 12.45
C LEU A 277 -9.14 8.64 13.01
N GLN A 278 -10.04 9.54 13.45
CA GLN A 278 -9.67 10.78 14.13
C GLN A 278 -8.79 10.52 15.37
N PHE A 279 -9.10 9.48 16.15
CA PHE A 279 -8.30 9.11 17.31
C PHE A 279 -6.88 8.69 16.94
N VAL A 280 -6.70 7.94 15.85
CA VAL A 280 -5.38 7.54 15.34
C VAL A 280 -4.64 8.74 14.75
N TYR A 281 -5.32 9.60 14.00
CA TYR A 281 -4.78 10.87 13.51
C TYR A 281 -4.24 11.75 14.64
N GLU A 282 -4.99 11.90 15.72
CA GLU A 282 -4.53 12.62 16.93
C GLU A 282 -3.29 12.00 17.56
N GLY A 283 -3.12 10.66 17.45
CA GLY A 283 -1.90 9.96 17.83
C GLY A 283 -0.69 10.34 16.94
N MET A 284 -0.91 10.52 15.63
CA MET A 284 0.13 11.03 14.73
C MET A 284 0.52 12.48 15.07
N LEU A 285 -0.44 13.28 15.54
CA LEU A 285 -0.17 14.64 16.05
C LEU A 285 0.56 14.65 17.40
N GLY A 286 0.79 13.49 18.03
CA GLY A 286 1.45 13.39 19.33
C GLY A 286 0.54 13.69 20.53
N LYS A 287 -0.79 13.59 20.37
CA LYS A 287 -1.72 13.78 21.48
C LYS A 287 -1.47 12.78 22.59
N GLU A 288 -1.43 13.27 23.81
CA GLU A 288 -1.28 12.47 25.02
C GLU A 288 -2.61 12.29 25.75
N GLY A 289 -2.70 11.28 26.60
CA GLY A 289 -3.86 11.02 27.45
C GLY A 289 -3.89 9.59 27.97
N GLU A 290 -4.69 9.38 29.03
CA GLU A 290 -4.97 8.07 29.59
C GLU A 290 -6.43 7.71 29.41
N TYR A 291 -6.70 6.45 29.03
CA TYR A 291 -8.02 5.96 28.66
C TYR A 291 -8.31 4.62 29.35
N GLU A 292 -9.53 4.45 29.87
CA GLU A 292 -9.96 3.18 30.45
C GLU A 292 -10.29 2.16 29.36
N ASN A 293 -9.61 1.02 29.40
CA ASN A 293 -9.94 -0.15 28.60
C ASN A 293 -10.90 -1.06 29.33
N LYS A 294 -12.20 -0.82 29.19
CA LYS A 294 -13.28 -1.59 29.87
C LYS A 294 -13.30 -3.09 29.53
N ARG A 295 -12.56 -3.52 28.48
CA ARG A 295 -12.46 -4.93 28.06
C ARG A 295 -11.15 -5.59 28.51
N ALA A 296 -10.32 -4.89 29.26
CA ALA A 296 -9.06 -5.44 29.76
C ALA A 296 -9.32 -6.61 30.72
N ARG A 297 -8.58 -7.72 30.50
CA ARG A 297 -8.67 -8.93 31.33
C ARG A 297 -7.84 -8.85 32.61
N SER A 298 -7.08 -7.81 32.82
CA SER A 298 -6.24 -7.59 33.98
C SER A 298 -6.19 -6.10 34.36
N GLU A 299 -6.04 -5.81 35.67
CA GLU A 299 -5.91 -4.45 36.19
C GLU A 299 -4.71 -3.70 35.54
N LYS A 300 -3.60 -4.39 35.27
CA LYS A 300 -2.42 -3.79 34.61
C LYS A 300 -2.70 -3.26 33.21
N LYS A 301 -3.73 -3.75 32.52
CA LYS A 301 -4.14 -3.34 31.17
C LYS A 301 -5.40 -2.48 31.17
N ARG A 302 -5.88 -2.10 32.35
CA ARG A 302 -7.11 -1.32 32.50
C ARG A 302 -6.97 0.10 32.01
N TRP A 303 -5.79 0.68 32.21
CA TRP A 303 -5.45 2.01 31.72
C TRP A 303 -4.46 1.89 30.58
N GLU A 304 -4.69 2.65 29.53
CA GLU A 304 -3.86 2.68 28.33
C GLU A 304 -3.59 4.13 27.92
N THR A 305 -2.40 4.40 27.41
CA THR A 305 -2.05 5.70 26.85
C THR A 305 -2.75 5.92 25.51
N HIS A 306 -2.65 7.15 24.95
CA HIS A 306 -3.27 7.47 23.66
C HIS A 306 -2.74 6.54 22.55
N GLU A 307 -1.43 6.40 22.44
CA GLU A 307 -0.78 5.54 21.45
C GLU A 307 -1.14 4.06 21.60
N GLN A 308 -1.22 3.53 22.83
CA GLN A 308 -1.65 2.14 23.09
C GLN A 308 -3.09 1.91 22.62
N LYS A 309 -4.00 2.85 22.93
CA LYS A 309 -5.38 2.75 22.47
C LYS A 309 -5.48 2.88 20.94
N ALA A 310 -4.73 3.78 20.31
CA ALA A 310 -4.69 3.94 18.86
C ALA A 310 -4.24 2.64 18.17
N VAL A 311 -3.14 2.02 18.64
CA VAL A 311 -2.65 0.74 18.12
C VAL A 311 -3.65 -0.39 18.34
N ARG A 312 -4.29 -0.45 19.50
CA ARG A 312 -5.35 -1.43 19.77
C ARG A 312 -6.56 -1.26 18.83
N LEU A 313 -6.95 -0.03 18.49
CA LEU A 313 -8.01 0.21 17.51
C LEU A 313 -7.63 -0.34 16.13
N CYS A 314 -6.40 -0.13 15.68
CA CYS A 314 -5.87 -0.69 14.42
C CYS A 314 -5.87 -2.23 14.47
N THR A 315 -5.36 -2.83 15.53
CA THR A 315 -5.31 -4.30 15.71
C THR A 315 -6.70 -4.93 15.75
N ASN A 316 -7.65 -4.30 16.44
CA ASN A 316 -9.04 -4.77 16.48
C ASN A 316 -9.73 -4.67 15.10
N ALA A 317 -9.47 -3.60 14.35
CA ALA A 317 -9.99 -3.44 13.00
C ALA A 317 -9.43 -4.52 12.08
N TYR A 318 -8.13 -4.80 12.15
CA TYR A 318 -7.50 -5.88 11.41
C TYR A 318 -8.08 -7.26 11.73
N GLY A 319 -8.32 -7.54 13.04
CA GLY A 319 -8.97 -8.78 13.46
C GLY A 319 -10.39 -8.94 12.88
N ARG A 320 -11.21 -7.87 12.92
CA ARG A 320 -12.55 -7.87 12.30
C ARG A 320 -12.48 -8.09 10.79
N GLN A 321 -11.61 -7.34 10.10
CA GLN A 321 -11.43 -7.46 8.65
C GLN A 321 -10.98 -8.86 8.26
N ARG A 322 -10.02 -9.45 9.00
CA ARG A 322 -9.55 -10.81 8.76
C ARG A 322 -10.70 -11.84 8.90
N THR A 323 -11.48 -11.74 9.96
CA THR A 323 -12.62 -12.65 10.18
C THR A 323 -13.66 -12.54 9.05
N GLN A 324 -13.99 -11.32 8.66
CA GLN A 324 -14.93 -11.08 7.55
C GLN A 324 -14.37 -11.63 6.22
N ARG A 325 -13.10 -11.36 5.94
CA ARG A 325 -12.43 -11.87 4.73
C ARG A 325 -12.45 -13.40 4.66
N GLU A 326 -12.12 -14.09 5.76
CA GLU A 326 -12.12 -15.56 5.79
C GLU A 326 -13.53 -16.14 5.61
N LYS A 327 -14.56 -15.45 6.11
CA LYS A 327 -15.96 -15.85 5.87
C LYS A 327 -16.31 -15.73 4.40
N ILE A 328 -16.06 -14.56 3.78
CA ILE A 328 -16.35 -14.30 2.37
C ILE A 328 -15.55 -15.27 1.48
N LYS A 329 -14.26 -15.49 1.79
CA LYS A 329 -13.41 -16.43 1.04
C LYS A 329 -14.03 -17.83 0.99
N LYS A 330 -14.51 -18.35 2.11
CA LYS A 330 -15.14 -19.68 2.17
C LYS A 330 -16.40 -19.76 1.31
N GLU A 331 -17.25 -18.72 1.33
CA GLU A 331 -18.45 -18.67 0.53
C GLU A 331 -18.13 -18.64 -0.98
N VAL A 332 -17.09 -17.86 -1.38
CA VAL A 332 -16.65 -17.83 -2.79
C VAL A 332 -16.03 -19.16 -3.23
N ILE A 333 -15.22 -19.80 -2.36
CA ILE A 333 -14.65 -21.14 -2.66
C ILE A 333 -15.79 -22.13 -2.92
N SER A 334 -16.79 -22.22 -2.03
CA SER A 334 -17.95 -23.11 -2.24
C SER A 334 -18.65 -22.82 -3.58
N TYR A 335 -18.85 -21.54 -3.92
CA TYR A 335 -19.44 -21.15 -5.19
C TYR A 335 -18.59 -21.59 -6.39
N VAL A 336 -17.28 -21.42 -6.36
CA VAL A 336 -16.36 -21.82 -7.42
C VAL A 336 -16.40 -23.34 -7.62
N GLU A 337 -16.35 -24.12 -6.53
CA GLU A 337 -16.38 -25.59 -6.55
C GLU A 337 -17.74 -26.12 -7.05
N GLU A 338 -18.86 -25.60 -6.54
CA GLU A 338 -20.22 -26.01 -6.95
C GLU A 338 -20.50 -25.75 -8.43
N ASN A 339 -19.90 -24.69 -9.01
CA ASN A 339 -20.06 -24.34 -10.41
C ASN A 339 -18.90 -24.83 -11.31
N ASN A 340 -17.95 -25.61 -10.78
CA ASN A 340 -16.78 -26.14 -11.50
C ASN A 340 -15.98 -25.04 -12.23
N LEU A 341 -15.83 -23.87 -11.61
CA LEU A 341 -15.11 -22.72 -12.19
C LEU A 341 -13.59 -22.87 -12.08
N ASP A 342 -13.12 -23.75 -11.21
CA ASP A 342 -11.71 -24.07 -10.99
C ASP A 342 -11.05 -24.82 -12.19
N LYS A 343 -11.82 -25.25 -13.16
CA LYS A 343 -11.30 -25.81 -14.42
C LYS A 343 -10.71 -24.76 -15.37
N TYR A 344 -11.15 -23.49 -15.25
CA TYR A 344 -10.71 -22.43 -16.16
C TYR A 344 -9.35 -21.84 -15.77
N PRO A 345 -8.54 -21.35 -16.72
CA PRO A 345 -7.24 -20.76 -16.44
C PRO A 345 -7.33 -19.43 -15.65
N ILE A 346 -8.45 -18.73 -15.73
CA ILE A 346 -8.79 -17.61 -14.85
C ILE A 346 -10.07 -17.97 -14.10
N ILE A 347 -10.07 -17.84 -12.78
CA ILE A 347 -11.28 -18.04 -11.97
C ILE A 347 -12.19 -16.83 -12.13
N VAL A 348 -13.34 -16.97 -12.77
CA VAL A 348 -14.33 -15.92 -12.89
C VAL A 348 -15.51 -16.23 -11.97
N ALA A 349 -15.51 -15.65 -10.79
CA ALA A 349 -16.57 -15.83 -9.78
C ALA A 349 -17.52 -14.63 -9.80
N THR A 350 -18.75 -14.86 -10.28
CA THR A 350 -19.81 -13.86 -10.41
C THR A 350 -20.86 -14.08 -9.33
N MET A 351 -20.71 -13.36 -8.21
CA MET A 351 -21.61 -13.52 -7.06
C MET A 351 -22.94 -12.78 -7.27
N PRO A 352 -24.05 -13.24 -6.67
CA PRO A 352 -25.35 -12.59 -6.78
C PRO A 352 -25.36 -11.17 -6.16
N SER A 353 -26.39 -10.38 -6.50
CA SER A 353 -26.49 -8.95 -6.11
C SER A 353 -26.60 -8.71 -4.61
N ASP A 354 -27.08 -9.68 -3.85
CA ASP A 354 -27.18 -9.62 -2.37
C ASP A 354 -25.89 -10.08 -1.66
N PHE A 355 -24.88 -10.50 -2.40
CA PHE A 355 -23.60 -10.90 -1.83
C PHE A 355 -22.77 -9.67 -1.38
N ASP A 356 -22.69 -9.47 -0.08
CA ASP A 356 -21.96 -8.34 0.51
C ASP A 356 -20.50 -8.68 0.79
N THR A 357 -19.61 -8.13 0.01
CA THR A 357 -18.15 -8.23 0.25
C THR A 357 -17.65 -7.26 1.32
N GLY A 358 -18.47 -6.32 1.78
CA GLY A 358 -18.08 -5.28 2.74
C GLY A 358 -16.89 -4.44 2.25
N GLY A 359 -16.74 -4.26 0.93
CA GLY A 359 -15.61 -3.52 0.34
C GLY A 359 -14.28 -4.30 0.33
N LEU A 360 -14.32 -5.62 0.56
CA LEU A 360 -13.13 -6.48 0.63
C LEU A 360 -12.89 -7.29 -0.66
N THR A 361 -13.62 -7.02 -1.74
CA THR A 361 -13.56 -7.79 -3.00
C THR A 361 -12.15 -8.02 -3.49
N GLY A 362 -11.32 -6.96 -3.58
CA GLY A 362 -9.94 -7.07 -4.03
C GLY A 362 -9.04 -7.88 -3.08
N TYR A 363 -9.29 -7.83 -1.76
CA TYR A 363 -8.55 -8.65 -0.79
C TYR A 363 -8.92 -10.13 -0.86
N VAL A 364 -10.20 -10.42 -1.04
CA VAL A 364 -10.68 -11.78 -1.20
C VAL A 364 -10.17 -12.36 -2.52
N ALA A 365 -10.28 -11.61 -3.63
CA ALA A 365 -9.71 -12.02 -4.91
C ALA A 365 -8.22 -12.35 -4.80
N GLY A 366 -7.39 -11.49 -4.15
CA GLY A 366 -5.98 -11.77 -3.93
C GLY A 366 -5.72 -12.99 -3.02
N SER A 367 -6.60 -13.28 -2.06
CA SER A 367 -6.48 -14.51 -1.25
C SER A 367 -6.87 -15.76 -2.04
N LEU A 368 -7.74 -15.62 -3.04
CA LEU A 368 -8.14 -16.71 -3.93
C LEU A 368 -7.09 -16.98 -5.01
N THR A 369 -6.34 -15.96 -5.48
CA THR A 369 -5.20 -16.19 -6.38
C THR A 369 -4.18 -17.13 -5.75
N ASN A 370 -3.87 -16.92 -4.46
CA ASN A 370 -2.98 -17.81 -3.71
C ASN A 370 -3.57 -19.21 -3.46
N HIS A 371 -4.91 -19.31 -3.34
CA HIS A 371 -5.57 -20.59 -3.11
C HIS A 371 -5.64 -21.47 -4.37
N TYR A 372 -5.95 -20.85 -5.51
CA TYR A 372 -6.11 -21.55 -6.79
C TYR A 372 -4.84 -21.51 -7.65
N GLU A 373 -3.84 -20.73 -7.26
CA GLU A 373 -2.63 -20.47 -8.07
C GLU A 373 -2.96 -20.00 -9.49
N ARG A 374 -4.00 -19.17 -9.60
CA ARG A 374 -4.55 -18.65 -10.87
C ARG A 374 -5.01 -17.21 -10.70
N PRO A 375 -5.03 -16.41 -11.76
CA PRO A 375 -5.71 -15.13 -11.73
C PRO A 375 -7.18 -15.30 -11.33
N VAL A 376 -7.70 -14.35 -10.55
CA VAL A 376 -9.08 -14.37 -10.05
C VAL A 376 -9.78 -13.06 -10.38
N LEU A 377 -10.95 -13.19 -10.98
CA LEU A 377 -11.91 -12.13 -11.23
C LEU A 377 -13.13 -12.41 -10.34
N LEU A 378 -13.24 -11.61 -9.27
CA LEU A 378 -14.35 -11.72 -8.31
C LEU A 378 -15.26 -10.50 -8.48
N THR A 379 -16.51 -10.75 -8.83
CA THR A 379 -17.51 -9.71 -9.08
C THR A 379 -18.82 -9.98 -8.35
N THR A 380 -19.63 -8.94 -8.20
CA THR A 380 -21.03 -9.02 -7.76
C THR A 380 -21.92 -8.40 -8.83
N TYR A 381 -23.12 -8.95 -9.01
CA TYR A 381 -24.08 -8.43 -9.99
C TYR A 381 -24.71 -7.12 -9.50
N ASN A 382 -24.72 -6.12 -10.35
CA ASN A 382 -25.37 -4.84 -10.12
C ASN A 382 -26.62 -4.73 -10.98
N GLU A 383 -27.80 -4.94 -10.37
CA GLU A 383 -29.10 -4.93 -11.07
C GLU A 383 -29.41 -3.62 -11.80
N LYS A 384 -28.99 -2.47 -11.21
CA LYS A 384 -29.25 -1.16 -11.82
C LYS A 384 -28.46 -0.92 -13.09
N LYS A 385 -27.26 -1.49 -13.17
CA LYS A 385 -26.34 -1.35 -14.30
C LYS A 385 -26.40 -2.52 -15.27
N GLN A 386 -27.09 -3.59 -14.90
CA GLN A 386 -27.14 -4.86 -15.63
C GLN A 386 -25.71 -5.36 -15.94
N ALA A 387 -24.84 -5.33 -14.92
CA ALA A 387 -23.43 -5.60 -15.07
C ALA A 387 -22.82 -6.24 -13.82
N TYR A 388 -21.71 -6.92 -14.00
CA TYR A 388 -20.88 -7.44 -12.94
C TYR A 388 -19.77 -6.42 -12.61
N GLU A 389 -19.66 -6.02 -11.36
CA GLU A 389 -18.64 -5.09 -10.86
C GLU A 389 -17.82 -5.77 -9.77
N GLY A 390 -16.50 -5.56 -9.78
CA GLY A 390 -15.66 -6.21 -8.78
C GLY A 390 -14.17 -5.92 -8.94
N SER A 391 -13.36 -6.95 -8.72
CA SER A 391 -11.90 -6.81 -8.72
C SER A 391 -11.23 -7.98 -9.45
N LEU A 392 -10.23 -7.65 -10.27
CA LEU A 392 -9.25 -8.58 -10.82
C LEU A 392 -8.02 -8.62 -9.92
N ARG A 393 -7.50 -9.83 -9.70
CA ARG A 393 -6.14 -10.07 -9.22
C ARG A 393 -5.45 -11.07 -10.13
N GLY A 394 -4.38 -10.63 -10.77
CA GLY A 394 -3.49 -11.45 -11.59
C GLY A 394 -2.35 -12.06 -10.80
N ILE A 395 -1.53 -12.84 -11.48
CA ILE A 395 -0.28 -13.42 -10.98
C ILE A 395 0.80 -13.13 -12.01
N ASP A 396 1.82 -12.35 -11.64
CA ASP A 396 2.86 -11.88 -12.56
C ASP A 396 3.64 -13.02 -13.21
N SER A 397 3.86 -14.13 -12.48
CA SER A 397 4.50 -15.33 -13.00
C SER A 397 3.67 -16.10 -14.04
N ILE A 398 2.38 -15.82 -14.13
CA ILE A 398 1.48 -16.40 -15.15
C ILE A 398 1.32 -15.42 -16.31
N MET A 399 1.06 -14.15 -15.99
CA MET A 399 0.83 -13.11 -16.99
C MET A 399 1.14 -11.73 -16.41
N SER A 400 2.07 -11.01 -17.02
CA SER A 400 2.50 -9.67 -16.55
C SER A 400 1.40 -8.61 -16.63
N ASN A 401 0.40 -8.78 -17.50
CA ASN A 401 -0.71 -7.84 -17.64
C ASN A 401 -2.03 -8.57 -17.95
N THR A 402 -2.65 -9.12 -16.90
CA THR A 402 -3.94 -9.81 -17.00
C THR A 402 -5.08 -8.87 -17.40
N LYS A 403 -5.02 -7.59 -16.98
CA LYS A 403 -6.02 -6.58 -17.37
C LYS A 403 -6.07 -6.42 -18.89
N SER A 404 -4.94 -6.11 -19.53
CA SER A 404 -4.89 -5.92 -20.99
C SER A 404 -5.26 -7.18 -21.77
N PHE A 405 -4.91 -8.37 -21.25
CA PHE A 405 -5.36 -9.63 -21.85
C PHE A 405 -6.89 -9.74 -21.87
N LEU A 406 -7.55 -9.44 -20.76
CA LEU A 406 -9.01 -9.52 -20.66
C LEU A 406 -9.69 -8.39 -21.46
N GLU A 407 -9.15 -7.17 -21.44
CA GLU A 407 -9.67 -6.03 -22.24
C GLU A 407 -9.57 -6.27 -23.74
N ALA A 408 -8.60 -7.05 -24.22
CA ALA A 408 -8.46 -7.41 -25.62
C ALA A 408 -9.66 -8.25 -26.16
N SER A 409 -10.43 -8.87 -25.27
CA SER A 409 -11.72 -9.50 -25.63
C SER A 409 -12.77 -8.49 -26.09
N GLY A 410 -12.63 -7.20 -25.70
CA GLY A 410 -13.66 -6.17 -25.86
C GLY A 410 -14.89 -6.35 -24.95
N LYS A 411 -14.82 -7.28 -23.96
CA LYS A 411 -15.95 -7.70 -23.11
C LYS A 411 -15.80 -7.31 -21.64
N MET A 412 -14.69 -6.70 -21.27
CA MET A 412 -14.39 -6.23 -19.92
C MET A 412 -13.70 -4.87 -19.98
N GLN A 413 -13.96 -4.04 -18.98
CA GLN A 413 -13.23 -2.79 -18.74
C GLN A 413 -12.52 -2.89 -17.38
N GLY A 414 -11.23 -2.55 -17.33
CA GLY A 414 -10.42 -2.58 -16.12
C GLY A 414 -9.98 -1.17 -15.68
N PHE A 415 -10.06 -0.88 -14.38
CA PHE A 415 -9.71 0.42 -13.78
C PHE A 415 -8.62 0.22 -12.72
N GLY A 416 -7.38 0.58 -13.02
CA GLY A 416 -6.22 0.41 -12.15
C GLY A 416 -5.06 -0.33 -12.83
N HIS A 417 -4.22 -0.99 -12.02
CA HIS A 417 -2.96 -1.62 -12.47
C HIS A 417 -3.17 -2.94 -13.22
N GLU A 418 -2.13 -3.41 -13.91
CA GLU A 418 -2.11 -4.55 -14.82
C GLU A 418 -2.65 -5.85 -14.18
N ASN A 419 -2.28 -6.14 -12.93
CA ASN A 419 -2.65 -7.35 -12.19
C ASN A 419 -3.47 -7.07 -10.93
N ALA A 420 -3.92 -5.81 -10.72
CA ALA A 420 -4.74 -5.41 -9.57
C ALA A 420 -5.65 -4.23 -9.91
N CYS A 421 -6.82 -4.51 -10.48
CA CYS A 421 -7.74 -3.47 -10.91
C CYS A 421 -9.20 -3.75 -10.51
N GLY A 422 -10.01 -2.70 -10.51
CA GLY A 422 -11.46 -2.80 -10.56
C GLY A 422 -11.92 -3.26 -11.94
N VAL A 423 -13.05 -3.93 -12.01
CA VAL A 423 -13.58 -4.45 -13.28
C VAL A 423 -15.06 -4.16 -13.45
N TYR A 424 -15.45 -3.99 -14.71
CA TYR A 424 -16.82 -3.87 -15.17
C TYR A 424 -17.05 -4.80 -16.36
N ILE A 425 -18.13 -5.62 -16.31
CA ILE A 425 -18.52 -6.56 -17.35
C ILE A 425 -20.03 -6.44 -17.52
N HIS A 426 -20.50 -6.08 -18.72
CA HIS A 426 -21.95 -6.11 -19.01
C HIS A 426 -22.47 -7.55 -18.93
N GLU A 427 -23.70 -7.77 -18.48
CA GLU A 427 -24.23 -9.12 -18.29
C GLU A 427 -24.20 -9.95 -19.57
N ASP A 428 -24.49 -9.34 -20.73
CA ASP A 428 -24.49 -9.99 -22.04
C ASP A 428 -23.08 -10.41 -22.52
N ASP A 429 -22.04 -9.84 -21.96
CA ASP A 429 -20.64 -10.06 -22.37
C ASP A 429 -19.95 -11.18 -21.59
N LEU A 430 -20.54 -11.68 -20.51
CA LEU A 430 -19.89 -12.64 -19.61
C LEU A 430 -19.54 -13.96 -20.31
N ASP A 431 -20.46 -14.55 -21.05
CA ASP A 431 -20.24 -15.84 -21.73
C ASP A 431 -19.15 -15.71 -22.80
N GLU A 432 -19.15 -14.61 -23.57
CA GLU A 432 -18.12 -14.34 -24.57
C GLU A 432 -16.74 -14.09 -23.95
N LEU A 433 -16.69 -13.45 -22.78
CA LEU A 433 -15.45 -13.29 -22.00
C LEU A 433 -14.91 -14.66 -21.54
N MET A 434 -15.77 -15.52 -21.00
CA MET A 434 -15.39 -16.87 -20.59
C MET A 434 -14.86 -17.71 -21.77
N ASP A 435 -15.53 -17.65 -22.90
CA ASP A 435 -15.10 -18.29 -24.15
C ASP A 435 -13.73 -17.74 -24.62
N TYR A 436 -13.52 -16.44 -24.52
CA TYR A 436 -12.25 -15.81 -24.88
C TYR A 436 -11.11 -16.32 -23.98
N ILE A 437 -11.33 -16.40 -22.67
CA ILE A 437 -10.35 -16.91 -21.69
C ILE A 437 -9.97 -18.36 -22.03
N ASP A 438 -10.96 -19.22 -22.22
CA ASP A 438 -10.74 -20.65 -22.49
C ASP A 438 -9.95 -20.89 -23.80
N LYS A 439 -10.20 -20.08 -24.82
CA LYS A 439 -9.56 -20.22 -26.13
C LYS A 439 -8.16 -19.63 -26.22
N ASN A 440 -7.85 -18.59 -25.43
CA ASN A 440 -6.66 -17.79 -25.63
C ASN A 440 -5.65 -17.86 -24.47
N MET A 441 -5.97 -18.56 -23.38
CA MET A 441 -5.08 -18.68 -22.24
C MET A 441 -4.72 -20.12 -21.93
N THR A 442 -3.42 -20.39 -21.85
CA THR A 442 -2.84 -21.61 -21.27
C THR A 442 -2.11 -21.29 -19.99
N LEU A 443 -2.27 -22.12 -18.96
CA LEU A 443 -1.54 -21.97 -17.70
C LEU A 443 -0.14 -22.59 -17.85
N GLU A 444 0.86 -21.75 -18.06
CA GLU A 444 2.26 -22.13 -17.99
C GLU A 444 2.97 -21.19 -17.01
N PRO A 445 2.87 -21.42 -15.70
CA PRO A 445 3.50 -20.55 -14.72
C PRO A 445 5.02 -20.58 -14.90
N LEU A 446 5.59 -19.42 -15.20
CA LEU A 446 7.03 -19.20 -15.31
C LEU A 446 7.46 -18.25 -14.21
N VAL A 447 8.14 -18.79 -13.19
CA VAL A 447 8.68 -17.98 -12.10
C VAL A 447 10.05 -17.45 -12.50
N GLU A 448 10.24 -16.14 -12.47
CA GLU A 448 11.56 -15.53 -12.64
C GLU A 448 12.35 -15.62 -11.34
N VAL A 449 13.59 -16.11 -11.42
CA VAL A 449 14.47 -16.29 -10.27
C VAL A 449 15.78 -15.55 -10.49
N ASP A 450 16.33 -15.01 -9.40
CA ASP A 450 17.61 -14.31 -9.43
C ASP A 450 18.80 -15.28 -9.42
N PHE A 451 18.62 -16.45 -8.78
CA PHE A 451 19.67 -17.44 -8.58
C PHE A 451 19.14 -18.85 -8.77
N ILE A 452 20.02 -19.74 -9.28
CA ILE A 452 19.77 -21.18 -9.35
C ILE A 452 20.91 -21.88 -8.62
N LEU A 453 20.59 -22.65 -7.58
CA LEU A 453 21.57 -23.31 -6.72
C LEU A 453 21.21 -24.75 -6.47
N PRO A 454 22.17 -25.70 -6.56
CA PRO A 454 22.02 -27.03 -5.98
C PRO A 454 21.80 -26.95 -4.46
N TYR A 455 20.96 -27.83 -3.92
CA TYR A 455 20.63 -27.83 -2.48
C TYR A 455 21.86 -27.94 -1.56
N GLU A 456 22.90 -28.67 -2.02
CA GLU A 456 24.13 -28.77 -1.24
C GLU A 456 24.90 -27.47 -1.05
N GLN A 457 24.61 -26.45 -1.86
CA GLN A 457 25.20 -25.11 -1.75
C GLN A 457 24.41 -24.19 -0.82
N VAL A 458 23.21 -24.60 -0.38
CA VAL A 458 22.41 -23.82 0.59
C VAL A 458 22.99 -24.06 1.98
N THR A 459 23.72 -23.08 2.48
CA THR A 459 24.35 -23.12 3.80
C THR A 459 23.65 -22.17 4.76
N GLN A 460 23.88 -22.37 6.07
CA GLN A 460 23.40 -21.45 7.10
C GLN A 460 23.95 -20.03 6.88
N ASP A 461 25.23 -19.93 6.51
CA ASP A 461 25.89 -18.63 6.24
C ASP A 461 25.21 -17.89 5.08
N LEU A 462 24.84 -18.60 4.01
CA LEU A 462 24.09 -18.01 2.89
C LEU A 462 22.72 -17.47 3.33
N ILE A 463 22.00 -18.24 4.14
CA ILE A 463 20.69 -17.83 4.67
C ILE A 463 20.84 -16.60 5.55
N GLU A 464 21.83 -16.57 6.44
CA GLU A 464 22.13 -15.44 7.31
C GLU A 464 22.57 -14.19 6.52
N GLU A 465 23.37 -14.39 5.46
CA GLU A 465 23.76 -13.32 4.54
C GLU A 465 22.51 -12.69 3.89
N VAL A 466 21.64 -13.49 3.27
CA VAL A 466 20.42 -12.99 2.62
C VAL A 466 19.50 -12.31 3.62
N ALA A 467 19.32 -12.90 4.81
CA ALA A 467 18.51 -12.30 5.88
C ALA A 467 19.07 -10.95 6.37
N SER A 468 20.38 -10.74 6.30
CA SER A 468 21.01 -9.49 6.68
C SER A 468 20.63 -8.31 5.78
N TYR A 469 20.15 -8.59 4.58
CA TYR A 469 19.77 -7.59 3.57
C TYR A 469 18.33 -7.05 3.71
N GLU A 470 17.59 -7.41 4.76
CA GLU A 470 16.18 -7.02 4.97
C GLU A 470 15.93 -5.50 4.83
N GLU A 471 16.87 -4.66 5.27
CA GLU A 471 16.77 -3.19 5.20
C GLU A 471 16.83 -2.60 3.79
N TYR A 472 17.28 -3.40 2.80
CA TYR A 472 17.39 -2.95 1.42
C TYR A 472 16.11 -3.19 0.60
N TRP A 473 15.18 -4.01 1.09
CA TRP A 473 13.98 -4.37 0.34
C TRP A 473 12.85 -3.35 0.51
N GLY A 474 12.03 -3.23 -0.52
CA GLY A 474 10.89 -2.35 -0.56
C GLY A 474 10.14 -2.47 -1.89
N LYS A 475 9.21 -1.57 -2.15
CA LYS A 475 8.43 -1.59 -3.40
C LYS A 475 9.34 -1.48 -4.63
N ASN A 476 9.15 -2.38 -5.60
CA ASN A 476 9.95 -2.56 -6.81
C ASN A 476 11.41 -2.99 -6.57
N VAL A 477 11.78 -3.27 -5.33
CA VAL A 477 13.06 -3.86 -4.91
C VAL A 477 12.76 -4.97 -3.92
N GLU A 478 12.12 -6.01 -4.41
CA GLU A 478 11.75 -7.20 -3.65
C GLU A 478 12.99 -8.05 -3.32
N PRO A 479 12.93 -8.86 -2.24
CA PRO A 479 13.99 -9.82 -1.90
C PRO A 479 14.38 -10.71 -3.07
N PRO A 480 15.59 -11.30 -3.07
CA PRO A 480 16.01 -12.23 -4.10
C PRO A 480 15.16 -13.50 -4.11
N MET A 481 14.89 -14.01 -5.31
CA MET A 481 14.20 -15.26 -5.55
C MET A 481 15.20 -16.33 -5.97
N PHE A 482 15.19 -17.47 -5.28
CA PHE A 482 16.07 -18.60 -5.54
C PHE A 482 15.29 -19.78 -6.13
N ALA A 483 15.86 -20.46 -7.12
CA ALA A 483 15.49 -21.83 -7.45
C ALA A 483 16.55 -22.77 -6.87
N ILE A 484 16.15 -23.60 -5.90
CA ILE A 484 17.01 -24.58 -5.26
C ILE A 484 16.72 -25.93 -5.90
N THR A 485 17.70 -26.49 -6.59
CA THR A 485 17.54 -27.74 -7.34
C THR A 485 17.92 -28.96 -6.52
N ASP A 486 17.40 -30.09 -6.94
CA ASP A 486 17.74 -31.42 -6.38
C ASP A 486 17.42 -31.54 -4.87
N VAL A 487 16.37 -30.91 -4.38
CA VAL A 487 15.93 -31.01 -2.99
C VAL A 487 15.23 -32.35 -2.78
N GLU A 488 15.76 -33.17 -1.83
CA GLU A 488 15.11 -34.39 -1.37
C GLU A 488 14.32 -34.12 -0.09
N LEU A 489 12.98 -34.10 -0.18
CA LEU A 489 12.11 -33.82 0.94
C LEU A 489 11.67 -35.09 1.64
N PRO A 490 12.04 -35.30 2.94
CA PRO A 490 11.56 -36.44 3.74
C PRO A 490 10.09 -36.17 4.14
N MET A 491 9.16 -36.81 3.46
CA MET A 491 7.74 -36.54 3.63
C MET A 491 7.18 -37.03 4.99
N GLU A 492 7.82 -37.95 5.65
CA GLU A 492 7.46 -38.39 7.02
C GLU A 492 7.64 -37.27 8.07
N ASP A 493 8.55 -36.31 7.81
CA ASP A 493 8.82 -35.14 8.66
C ASP A 493 8.03 -33.91 8.24
N PHE A 494 7.15 -34.03 7.23
CA PHE A 494 6.41 -32.92 6.68
C PHE A 494 5.21 -32.56 7.56
N ASN A 495 5.30 -31.42 8.23
CA ASN A 495 4.22 -30.91 9.07
C ASN A 495 3.28 -30.03 8.24
N VAL A 496 2.12 -30.58 7.88
CA VAL A 496 1.07 -29.85 7.14
C VAL A 496 0.24 -29.03 8.12
N GLY A 497 0.45 -27.72 8.12
CA GLY A 497 -0.34 -26.77 8.90
C GLY A 497 -1.43 -26.09 8.05
N ASN A 498 -2.45 -25.56 8.72
CA ASN A 498 -3.56 -24.83 8.05
C ASN A 498 -3.13 -23.57 7.30
N ALA A 499 -2.00 -22.96 7.66
CA ALA A 499 -1.50 -21.73 7.08
C ALA A 499 -0.07 -21.84 6.56
N ILE A 500 0.74 -22.68 7.19
CA ILE A 500 2.15 -22.88 6.85
C ILE A 500 2.43 -24.36 6.99
N SER A 501 3.00 -24.97 5.95
CA SER A 501 3.52 -26.33 5.99
C SER A 501 5.03 -26.28 6.02
N LYS A 502 5.66 -27.17 6.79
CA LYS A 502 7.09 -27.12 7.06
C LYS A 502 7.73 -28.50 7.02
N VAL A 503 8.96 -28.56 6.53
CA VAL A 503 9.83 -29.74 6.60
C VAL A 503 11.22 -29.31 7.03
N LYS A 504 11.89 -30.11 7.84
CA LYS A 504 13.30 -29.89 8.21
C LYS A 504 14.18 -30.93 7.54
N ASP A 505 15.23 -30.46 6.87
CA ASP A 505 16.29 -31.31 6.35
C ASP A 505 17.66 -30.66 6.58
N LYS A 506 18.62 -31.43 7.04
CA LYS A 506 20.03 -31.02 7.30
C LYS A 506 20.15 -29.71 8.11
N GLY A 507 19.21 -29.44 9.02
CA GLY A 507 19.20 -28.24 9.86
C GLY A 507 18.52 -27.04 9.21
N ILE A 508 18.10 -27.12 7.96
CA ILE A 508 17.37 -26.09 7.23
C ILE A 508 15.87 -26.37 7.33
N GLU A 509 15.07 -25.36 7.66
CA GLU A 509 13.61 -25.44 7.65
C GLU A 509 13.08 -24.84 6.34
N LEU A 510 12.46 -25.68 5.51
CA LEU A 510 11.72 -25.25 4.34
C LEU A 510 10.25 -25.03 4.76
N ALA A 511 9.70 -23.88 4.45
CA ALA A 511 8.33 -23.52 4.79
C ALA A 511 7.58 -23.04 3.54
N THR A 512 6.32 -23.47 3.40
CA THR A 512 5.42 -22.95 2.36
C THR A 512 4.12 -22.46 2.98
N PHE A 513 3.59 -21.33 2.48
CA PHE A 513 2.35 -20.73 2.97
C PHE A 513 1.09 -21.34 2.37
N SER A 514 1.19 -22.09 1.30
CA SER A 514 0.08 -22.86 0.72
C SER A 514 0.66 -24.09 0.02
N LEU A 515 0.33 -25.27 0.51
CA LEU A 515 0.64 -26.49 -0.23
C LEU A 515 -0.52 -26.76 -1.18
N PRO A 516 -0.30 -26.83 -2.49
CA PRO A 516 -1.31 -27.30 -3.41
C PRO A 516 -1.83 -28.67 -2.97
N ASN A 517 -3.14 -28.91 -3.07
CA ASN A 517 -3.75 -30.18 -2.72
C ASN A 517 -3.09 -31.36 -3.47
N SER A 518 -2.64 -31.13 -4.71
CA SER A 518 -1.89 -32.09 -5.53
C SER A 518 -0.56 -32.52 -4.89
N ILE A 519 0.21 -31.57 -4.32
CA ILE A 519 1.48 -31.88 -3.64
C ILE A 519 1.20 -32.55 -2.30
N ALA A 520 0.18 -32.09 -1.55
CA ALA A 520 -0.20 -32.73 -0.29
C ALA A 520 -0.66 -34.18 -0.48
N GLN A 521 -1.35 -34.49 -1.59
CA GLN A 521 -1.79 -35.84 -1.93
C GLN A 521 -0.63 -36.70 -2.41
N TYR A 522 0.25 -36.15 -3.25
CA TYR A 522 1.48 -36.83 -3.70
C TYR A 522 2.43 -37.15 -2.53
N ALA A 523 2.51 -36.23 -1.59
CA ALA A 523 3.29 -36.36 -0.37
C ALA A 523 2.82 -37.47 0.58
N GLN A 524 1.55 -37.90 0.51
CA GLN A 524 1.02 -38.99 1.34
C GLN A 524 1.44 -40.40 0.81
N ASP A 525 1.76 -40.50 -0.47
CA ASP A 525 2.05 -41.78 -1.13
C ASP A 525 3.55 -42.07 -1.25
N GLU A 526 4.42 -41.05 -1.20
CA GLU A 526 5.85 -41.15 -1.38
C GLU A 526 6.62 -40.82 -0.08
N LYS A 527 7.63 -41.61 0.27
CA LYS A 527 8.46 -41.37 1.47
C LYS A 527 9.47 -40.24 1.27
N ILE A 528 9.95 -40.06 0.07
CA ILE A 528 10.91 -38.99 -0.30
C ILE A 528 10.45 -38.41 -1.63
N VAL A 529 10.31 -37.11 -1.67
CA VAL A 529 9.99 -36.34 -2.89
C VAL A 529 11.23 -35.57 -3.33
N LYS A 530 11.63 -35.76 -4.60
CA LYS A 530 12.64 -34.91 -5.25
C LYS A 530 11.95 -33.76 -5.95
N ALA A 531 12.34 -32.54 -5.64
CA ALA A 531 11.74 -31.34 -6.21
C ALA A 531 12.76 -30.20 -6.32
N ASP A 532 12.49 -29.29 -7.26
CA ASP A 532 13.07 -27.95 -7.22
C ASP A 532 12.16 -27.06 -6.39
N VAL A 533 12.74 -26.32 -5.46
CA VAL A 533 12.03 -25.39 -4.58
C VAL A 533 12.34 -23.97 -5.01
N VAL A 534 11.30 -23.15 -5.16
CA VAL A 534 11.45 -21.74 -5.51
C VAL A 534 10.96 -20.88 -4.35
N GLY A 535 11.80 -19.93 -3.87
CA GLY A 535 11.49 -19.04 -2.76
C GLY A 535 12.53 -17.94 -2.52
#